data_53159bb401920ceddde0a55440266b55
#
_entry.id   53159bb401920ceddde0a55440266b55
#
_cell.length_a   1.000
_cell.length_b   1.000
_cell.length_c   1.000
_cell.angle_alpha   90.00
_cell.angle_beta   90.00
_cell.angle_gamma   90.00
#
_symmetry.space_group_name_H-M   'P 1'
#
loop_
_entity.id
_entity.type
_entity.pdbx_description
1 polymer ?
#
loop_
_entity_poly.entity_id
_entity_poly.type
_entity_poly.pdbx_seq_one_letter_code
_entity_poly.pdbx_strand_id
1 'polypeptide(L)'
;KNAFLTLSLFFTSSLSRYGGDLAVGAMTIITSTNQLIVMPLQGICQGGQPVISYNYGAKNNDRVKKAFFTQFKACVIFTCISWAIMMLTPQLFAGIFTSDKVLVNYTAWALRIYMAGIFAMGFQVSCQQSFMALGQAKVSLILACLRKLILLIPLIFILPLIFQDKVFAVFLAEPVSDIIAAIVTTIVFMFKFNNILSENE
;
A
#
# COMPACT_ATOMS: atom_id res chain seq x y z
N LYS A 1 -9.68 11.83 5.39
CA LYS A 1 -10.01 11.06 6.62
C LYS A 1 -11.24 10.17 6.42
N ASN A 2 -12.33 10.68 5.83
CA ASN A 2 -13.60 9.94 5.70
C ASN A 2 -13.50 8.71 4.77
N ALA A 3 -12.75 8.77 3.67
CA ALA A 3 -12.59 7.65 2.74
C ALA A 3 -11.88 6.44 3.38
N PHE A 4 -10.91 6.67 4.26
CA PHE A 4 -10.24 5.59 4.99
C PHE A 4 -11.15 4.92 6.02
N LEU A 5 -11.97 5.72 6.73
CA LEU A 5 -12.98 5.20 7.66
C LEU A 5 -14.04 4.38 6.93
N THR A 6 -14.52 4.86 5.79
CA THR A 6 -15.50 4.14 4.98
C THR A 6 -14.94 2.80 4.51
N LEU A 7 -13.68 2.75 4.08
CA LEU A 7 -13.04 1.53 3.63
C LEU A 7 -12.89 0.51 4.76
N SER A 8 -12.46 0.95 5.95
CA SER A 8 -12.36 0.07 7.12
C SER A 8 -13.71 -0.48 7.54
N LEU A 9 -14.80 0.30 7.38
CA LEU A 9 -16.16 -0.18 7.64
C LEU A 9 -16.59 -1.27 6.65
N PHE A 10 -16.25 -1.17 5.37
CA PHE A 10 -16.54 -2.23 4.39
C PHE A 10 -15.80 -3.52 4.71
N PHE A 11 -14.50 -3.43 5.04
CA PHE A 11 -13.74 -4.59 5.49
C PHE A 11 -14.34 -5.22 6.76
N THR A 12 -14.57 -4.42 7.78
CA THR A 12 -15.11 -4.89 9.06
C THR A 12 -16.51 -5.51 8.88
N SER A 13 -17.38 -4.88 8.08
CA SER A 13 -18.72 -5.41 7.79
C SER A 13 -18.67 -6.75 7.05
N SER A 14 -17.81 -6.89 6.04
CA SER A 14 -17.64 -8.12 5.30
C SER A 14 -17.02 -9.23 6.18
N LEU A 15 -16.01 -8.91 6.97
CA LEU A 15 -15.37 -9.86 7.87
C LEU A 15 -16.28 -10.28 9.03
N SER A 16 -17.05 -9.37 9.61
CA SER A 16 -18.04 -9.69 10.64
C SER A 16 -19.11 -10.67 10.11
N ARG A 17 -19.53 -10.47 8.85
CA ARG A 17 -20.53 -11.34 8.21
C ARG A 17 -20.02 -12.76 7.93
N TYR A 18 -18.75 -12.91 7.54
CA TYR A 18 -18.20 -14.18 7.07
C TYR A 18 -17.30 -14.89 8.09
N GLY A 19 -16.61 -14.15 8.95
CA GLY A 19 -15.59 -14.67 9.86
C GLY A 19 -15.83 -14.37 11.35
N GLY A 20 -16.90 -13.63 11.68
CA GLY A 20 -17.25 -13.29 13.07
C GLY A 20 -16.20 -12.44 13.79
N ASP A 21 -16.26 -12.45 15.13
CA ASP A 21 -15.42 -11.60 15.99
C ASP A 21 -13.93 -11.90 15.86
N LEU A 22 -13.57 -13.14 15.58
CA LEU A 22 -12.17 -13.56 15.42
C LEU A 22 -11.53 -12.88 14.20
N ALA A 23 -12.26 -12.81 13.08
CA ALA A 23 -11.78 -12.16 11.87
C ALA A 23 -11.69 -10.63 12.02
N VAL A 24 -12.62 -10.02 12.74
CA VAL A 24 -12.59 -8.59 13.08
C VAL A 24 -11.42 -8.25 14.00
N GLY A 25 -11.18 -9.07 15.02
CA GLY A 25 -10.02 -8.94 15.91
C GLY A 25 -8.69 -9.06 15.15
N ALA A 26 -8.59 -10.06 14.28
CA ALA A 26 -7.43 -10.22 13.41
C ALA A 26 -7.21 -9.01 12.51
N MET A 27 -8.27 -8.44 11.89
CA MET A 27 -8.17 -7.26 11.03
C MET A 27 -7.68 -6.02 11.79
N THR A 28 -8.04 -5.88 13.05
CA THR A 28 -7.55 -4.78 13.90
C THR A 28 -6.02 -4.89 14.11
N ILE A 29 -5.52 -6.09 14.37
CA ILE A 29 -4.08 -6.35 14.50
C ILE A 29 -3.36 -6.12 13.16
N ILE A 30 -3.95 -6.60 12.07
CA ILE A 30 -3.39 -6.43 10.71
C ILE A 30 -3.27 -4.95 10.35
N THR A 31 -4.31 -4.15 10.59
CA THR A 31 -4.26 -2.71 10.28
C THR A 31 -3.22 -1.97 11.13
N SER A 32 -3.07 -2.33 12.40
CA SER A 32 -2.04 -1.78 13.27
C SER A 32 -0.63 -2.15 12.80
N THR A 33 -0.44 -3.41 12.41
CA THR A 33 0.81 -3.91 11.84
C THR A 33 1.14 -3.22 10.51
N ASN A 34 0.15 -3.02 9.65
CA ASN A 34 0.32 -2.30 8.38
C ASN A 34 0.79 -0.87 8.61
N GLN A 35 0.27 -0.17 9.63
CA GLN A 35 0.72 1.18 9.97
C GLN A 35 2.20 1.25 10.35
N LEU A 36 2.74 0.22 11.01
CA LEU A 36 4.18 0.15 11.33
C LEU A 36 5.07 0.14 10.08
N ILE A 37 4.56 -0.35 8.95
CA ILE A 37 5.29 -0.35 7.67
C ILE A 37 5.02 0.92 6.88
N VAL A 38 3.77 1.37 6.84
CA VAL A 38 3.36 2.52 6.04
C VAL A 38 3.96 3.84 6.57
N MET A 39 4.07 4.02 7.89
CA MET A 39 4.62 5.24 8.47
C MET A 39 6.10 5.48 8.09
N PRO A 40 7.04 4.53 8.25
CA PRO A 40 8.41 4.73 7.79
C PRO A 40 8.53 4.90 6.28
N LEU A 41 7.72 4.16 5.51
CA LEU A 41 7.67 4.30 4.05
C LEU A 41 7.28 5.73 3.63
N GLN A 42 6.26 6.30 4.27
CA GLN A 42 5.87 7.69 4.05
C GLN A 42 6.97 8.67 4.49
N GLY A 43 7.68 8.38 5.59
CA GLY A 43 8.82 9.17 6.06
C GLY A 43 9.94 9.25 5.02
N ILE A 44 10.29 8.12 4.38
CA ILE A 44 11.27 8.10 3.27
C ILE A 44 10.82 9.01 2.13
N CYS A 45 9.55 8.91 1.73
CA CYS A 45 9.00 9.71 0.64
C CYS A 45 8.93 11.21 1.00
N GLN A 46 8.51 11.54 2.22
CA GLN A 46 8.44 12.93 2.70
C GLN A 46 9.84 13.58 2.79
N GLY A 47 10.87 12.79 3.12
CA GLY A 47 12.25 13.26 3.09
C GLY A 47 12.77 13.53 1.68
N GLY A 48 12.37 12.73 0.70
CA GLY A 48 12.78 12.91 -0.71
C GLY A 48 11.98 13.96 -1.46
N GLN A 49 10.72 14.21 -1.07
CA GLN A 49 9.81 15.12 -1.74
C GLN A 49 10.37 16.57 -1.91
N PRO A 50 10.91 17.23 -0.86
CA PRO A 50 11.46 18.58 -1.01
C PRO A 50 12.70 18.60 -1.93
N VAL A 51 13.51 17.54 -1.95
CA VAL A 51 14.67 17.45 -2.84
C VAL A 51 14.23 17.38 -4.30
N ILE A 52 13.19 16.57 -4.59
CA ILE A 52 12.63 16.45 -5.94
C ILE A 52 12.01 17.79 -6.37
N SER A 53 11.15 18.39 -5.55
CA SER A 53 10.43 19.61 -5.91
C SER A 53 11.36 20.83 -6.04
N TYR A 54 12.37 20.97 -5.18
CA TYR A 54 13.35 22.04 -5.28
C TYR A 54 14.16 21.96 -6.58
N ASN A 55 14.69 20.77 -6.91
CA ASN A 55 15.47 20.60 -8.15
C ASN A 55 14.61 20.72 -9.40
N TYR A 56 13.33 20.32 -9.32
CA TYR A 56 12.36 20.52 -10.41
C TYR A 56 12.11 22.01 -10.66
N GLY A 57 11.86 22.79 -9.60
CA GLY A 57 11.72 24.25 -9.71
C GLY A 57 13.00 24.97 -10.19
N ALA A 58 14.17 24.42 -9.91
CA ALA A 58 15.46 24.89 -10.37
C ALA A 58 15.83 24.41 -11.81
N LYS A 59 14.92 23.69 -12.49
CA LYS A 59 15.12 23.11 -13.84
C LYS A 59 16.31 22.14 -13.93
N ASN A 60 16.70 21.52 -12.81
CA ASN A 60 17.82 20.58 -12.77
C ASN A 60 17.32 19.13 -12.90
N ASN A 61 16.96 18.75 -14.12
CA ASN A 61 16.32 17.48 -14.44
C ASN A 61 17.17 16.27 -14.07
N ASP A 62 18.50 16.34 -14.16
CA ASP A 62 19.39 15.25 -13.80
C ASP A 62 19.36 14.97 -12.27
N ARG A 63 19.31 16.03 -11.47
CA ARG A 63 19.18 15.89 -10.01
C ARG A 63 17.79 15.40 -9.62
N VAL A 64 16.73 15.80 -10.33
CA VAL A 64 15.37 15.25 -10.13
C VAL A 64 15.37 13.74 -10.37
N LYS A 65 15.92 13.28 -11.50
CA LYS A 65 16.04 11.84 -11.81
C LYS A 65 16.82 11.10 -10.72
N LYS A 66 17.98 11.61 -10.32
CA LYS A 66 18.82 11.01 -9.29
C LYS A 66 18.10 10.92 -7.95
N ALA A 67 17.42 11.99 -7.52
CA ALA A 67 16.66 12.03 -6.27
C ALA A 67 15.49 11.02 -6.29
N PHE A 68 14.73 10.99 -7.40
CA PHE A 68 13.64 10.04 -7.59
C PHE A 68 14.14 8.59 -7.49
N PHE A 69 15.16 8.21 -8.28
CA PHE A 69 15.64 6.83 -8.24
C PHE A 69 16.25 6.43 -6.90
N THR A 70 16.85 7.35 -6.16
CA THR A 70 17.34 7.10 -4.80
C THR A 70 16.19 6.81 -3.85
N GLN A 71 15.16 7.67 -3.84
CA GLN A 71 13.94 7.46 -3.06
C GLN A 71 13.22 6.16 -3.44
N PHE A 72 13.06 5.91 -4.75
CA PHE A 72 12.42 4.72 -5.28
C PHE A 72 13.11 3.43 -4.80
N LYS A 73 14.43 3.35 -4.94
CA LYS A 73 15.23 2.21 -4.46
C LYS A 73 15.08 2.02 -2.96
N ALA A 74 15.17 3.09 -2.17
CA ALA A 74 15.01 3.02 -0.73
C ALA A 74 13.62 2.48 -0.33
N CYS A 75 12.55 2.97 -0.97
CA CYS A 75 11.19 2.49 -0.73
C CYS A 75 11.01 1.02 -1.10
N VAL A 76 11.51 0.59 -2.27
CA VAL A 76 11.40 -0.80 -2.73
C VAL A 76 12.19 -1.73 -1.82
N ILE A 77 13.43 -1.39 -1.47
CA ILE A 77 14.25 -2.20 -0.55
C ILE A 77 13.55 -2.33 0.81
N PHE A 78 13.07 -1.21 1.36
CA PHE A 78 12.37 -1.21 2.65
C PHE A 78 11.12 -2.10 2.62
N THR A 79 10.28 -1.99 1.59
CA THR A 79 9.05 -2.78 1.49
C THR A 79 9.33 -4.26 1.20
N CYS A 80 10.36 -4.59 0.43
CA CYS A 80 10.78 -5.99 0.21
C CYS A 80 11.31 -6.63 1.51
N ILE A 81 12.12 -5.91 2.28
CA ILE A 81 12.60 -6.39 3.59
C ILE A 81 11.42 -6.57 4.55
N SER A 82 10.52 -5.59 4.63
CA SER A 82 9.32 -5.65 5.48
C SER A 82 8.42 -6.84 5.09
N TRP A 83 8.24 -7.06 3.78
CA TRP A 83 7.50 -8.21 3.25
C TRP A 83 8.14 -9.53 3.68
N ALA A 84 9.46 -9.68 3.51
CA ALA A 84 10.16 -10.89 3.88
C ALA A 84 10.04 -11.20 5.38
N ILE A 85 10.20 -10.20 6.24
CA ILE A 85 10.04 -10.35 7.69
C ILE A 85 8.61 -10.77 8.03
N MET A 86 7.58 -10.14 7.43
CA MET A 86 6.18 -10.47 7.67
C MET A 86 5.82 -11.88 7.21
N MET A 87 6.36 -12.35 6.09
CA MET A 87 6.12 -13.71 5.59
C MET A 87 6.78 -14.77 6.47
N LEU A 88 7.97 -14.48 7.00
CA LEU A 88 8.75 -15.42 7.82
C LEU A 88 8.25 -15.48 9.27
N THR A 89 7.89 -14.34 9.87
CA THR A 89 7.60 -14.24 11.31
C THR A 89 6.26 -13.57 11.65
N PRO A 90 5.14 -13.94 11.02
CA PRO A 90 3.85 -13.27 11.25
C PRO A 90 3.34 -13.45 12.68
N GLN A 91 3.68 -14.56 13.34
CA GLN A 91 3.28 -14.85 14.72
C GLN A 91 3.91 -13.89 15.74
N LEU A 92 5.15 -13.40 15.49
CA LEU A 92 5.77 -12.39 16.34
C LEU A 92 4.96 -11.09 16.34
N PHE A 93 4.54 -10.64 15.15
CA PHE A 93 3.74 -9.42 15.03
C PHE A 93 2.35 -9.58 15.66
N ALA A 94 1.67 -10.70 15.45
CA ALA A 94 0.39 -10.97 16.09
C ALA A 94 0.53 -11.04 17.62
N GLY A 95 1.60 -11.65 18.12
CA GLY A 95 1.90 -11.81 19.55
C GLY A 95 2.21 -10.51 20.29
N ILE A 96 2.60 -9.43 19.58
CA ILE A 96 2.78 -8.11 20.21
C ILE A 96 1.43 -7.53 20.68
N PHE A 97 0.34 -7.85 20.00
CA PHE A 97 -0.97 -7.26 20.25
C PHE A 97 -1.87 -8.13 21.16
N THR A 98 -1.65 -9.44 21.20
CA THR A 98 -2.48 -10.35 21.98
C THR A 98 -1.71 -11.56 22.47
N SER A 99 -2.09 -12.07 23.65
CA SER A 99 -1.59 -13.33 24.23
C SER A 99 -2.49 -14.54 23.93
N ASP A 100 -3.65 -14.32 23.33
CA ASP A 100 -4.57 -15.40 22.94
C ASP A 100 -4.00 -16.17 21.75
N LYS A 101 -3.62 -17.43 22.00
CA LYS A 101 -3.02 -18.31 21.00
C LYS A 101 -3.92 -18.58 19.79
N VAL A 102 -5.24 -18.61 20.00
CA VAL A 102 -6.20 -18.83 18.91
C VAL A 102 -6.20 -17.65 17.99
N LEU A 103 -6.30 -16.43 18.54
CA LEU A 103 -6.27 -15.19 17.78
C LEU A 103 -4.90 -14.97 17.13
N VAL A 104 -3.78 -15.28 17.81
CA VAL A 104 -2.42 -15.19 17.24
C VAL A 104 -2.27 -16.05 15.99
N ASN A 105 -2.67 -17.32 16.06
CA ASN A 105 -2.54 -18.25 14.92
C ASN A 105 -3.45 -17.85 13.75
N TYR A 106 -4.68 -17.45 14.05
CA TYR A 106 -5.60 -16.95 13.03
C TYR A 106 -5.08 -15.67 12.37
N THR A 107 -4.61 -14.72 13.17
CA THR A 107 -4.01 -13.46 12.68
C THR A 107 -2.76 -13.72 11.87
N ALA A 108 -1.91 -14.65 12.26
CA ALA A 108 -0.70 -15.00 11.50
C ALA A 108 -1.03 -15.56 10.10
N TRP A 109 -2.07 -16.37 9.99
CA TRP A 109 -2.58 -16.83 8.70
C TRP A 109 -3.12 -15.66 7.85
N ALA A 110 -3.97 -14.83 8.44
CA ALA A 110 -4.57 -13.69 7.77
C ALA A 110 -3.54 -12.62 7.37
N LEU A 111 -2.50 -12.38 8.21
CA LEU A 111 -1.37 -11.49 7.91
C LEU A 111 -0.62 -11.92 6.66
N ARG A 112 -0.32 -13.22 6.50
CA ARG A 112 0.37 -13.71 5.29
C ARG A 112 -0.42 -13.42 4.03
N ILE A 113 -1.73 -13.53 4.08
CA ILE A 113 -2.59 -13.26 2.92
C ILE A 113 -2.64 -11.74 2.67
N TYR A 114 -3.02 -10.97 3.67
CA TYR A 114 -3.23 -9.52 3.54
C TYR A 114 -1.94 -8.77 3.15
N MET A 115 -0.80 -9.16 3.73
CA MET A 115 0.50 -8.54 3.47
C MET A 115 1.23 -9.10 2.25
N ALA A 116 0.65 -10.06 1.53
CA ALA A 116 1.30 -10.67 0.35
C ALA A 116 1.70 -9.64 -0.71
N GLY A 117 0.94 -8.56 -0.86
CA GLY A 117 1.18 -7.48 -1.84
C GLY A 117 2.03 -6.31 -1.32
N ILE A 118 2.49 -6.32 -0.06
CA ILE A 118 3.10 -5.12 0.54
C ILE A 118 4.41 -4.68 -0.13
N PHE A 119 5.15 -5.61 -0.74
CA PHE A 119 6.33 -5.28 -1.54
C PHE A 119 5.99 -4.34 -2.70
N ALA A 120 4.79 -4.46 -3.28
CA ALA A 120 4.31 -3.62 -4.37
C ALA A 120 4.04 -2.16 -3.93
N MET A 121 3.77 -1.92 -2.64
CA MET A 121 3.55 -0.57 -2.12
C MET A 121 4.76 0.35 -2.29
N GLY A 122 5.99 -0.19 -2.22
CA GLY A 122 7.20 0.61 -2.44
C GLY A 122 7.23 1.26 -3.81
N PHE A 123 6.82 0.54 -4.84
CA PHE A 123 6.68 1.04 -6.20
C PHE A 123 5.59 2.11 -6.28
N GLN A 124 4.41 1.80 -5.79
CA GLN A 124 3.25 2.68 -5.87
C GLN A 124 3.46 3.99 -5.11
N VAL A 125 3.83 3.91 -3.83
CA VAL A 125 3.92 5.09 -2.95
C VAL A 125 5.02 6.03 -3.41
N SER A 126 6.19 5.50 -3.83
CA SER A 126 7.28 6.35 -4.29
C SER A 126 6.92 7.10 -5.58
N CYS A 127 6.29 6.44 -6.57
CA CYS A 127 5.82 7.10 -7.79
C CYS A 127 4.72 8.13 -7.50
N GLN A 128 3.76 7.79 -6.66
CA GLN A 128 2.65 8.67 -6.30
C GLN A 128 3.11 9.92 -5.57
N GLN A 129 4.03 9.80 -4.60
CA GLN A 129 4.61 10.94 -3.88
C GLN A 129 5.50 11.80 -4.80
N SER A 130 6.20 11.19 -5.76
CA SER A 130 6.98 11.91 -6.76
C SER A 130 6.09 12.72 -7.71
N PHE A 131 4.90 12.21 -8.08
CA PHE A 131 3.91 13.03 -8.81
C PHE A 131 3.50 14.28 -8.02
N MET A 132 3.31 14.14 -6.70
CA MET A 132 3.01 15.30 -5.84
C MET A 132 4.17 16.29 -5.80
N ALA A 133 5.42 15.81 -5.70
CA ALA A 133 6.62 16.64 -5.71
C ALA A 133 6.82 17.41 -7.03
N LEU A 134 6.36 16.84 -8.15
CA LEU A 134 6.41 17.43 -9.50
C LEU A 134 5.17 18.28 -9.83
N GLY A 135 4.32 18.61 -8.84
CA GLY A 135 3.12 19.42 -9.04
C GLY A 135 1.94 18.70 -9.70
N GLN A 136 2.05 17.39 -9.94
CA GLN A 136 1.02 16.56 -10.58
C GLN A 136 0.02 15.97 -9.58
N ALA A 137 -0.47 16.76 -8.63
CA ALA A 137 -1.35 16.32 -7.56
C ALA A 137 -2.65 15.67 -8.06
N LYS A 138 -3.21 16.12 -9.19
CA LYS A 138 -4.41 15.53 -9.81
C LYS A 138 -4.17 14.09 -10.24
N VAL A 139 -3.03 13.79 -10.86
CA VAL A 139 -2.67 12.43 -11.30
C VAL A 139 -2.50 11.53 -10.09
N SER A 140 -1.80 12.00 -9.05
CA SER A 140 -1.61 11.28 -7.79
C SER A 140 -2.96 10.94 -7.14
N LEU A 141 -3.91 11.90 -7.11
CA LEU A 141 -5.25 11.69 -6.57
C LEU A 141 -6.04 10.63 -7.35
N ILE A 142 -6.02 10.70 -8.68
CA ILE A 142 -6.71 9.72 -9.54
C ILE A 142 -6.16 8.30 -9.28
N LEU A 143 -4.84 8.15 -9.17
CA LEU A 143 -4.21 6.86 -8.89
C LEU A 143 -4.54 6.34 -7.48
N ALA A 144 -4.66 7.24 -6.49
CA ALA A 144 -5.12 6.88 -5.15
C ALA A 144 -6.58 6.40 -5.15
N CYS A 145 -7.46 7.09 -5.88
CA CYS A 145 -8.86 6.70 -6.05
C CYS A 145 -8.98 5.38 -6.81
N LEU A 146 -8.16 5.16 -7.85
CA LEU A 146 -8.11 3.91 -8.58
C LEU A 146 -7.86 2.72 -7.62
N ARG A 147 -6.84 2.82 -6.76
CA ARG A 147 -6.51 1.76 -5.82
C ARG A 147 -7.64 1.49 -4.82
N LYS A 148 -8.11 2.54 -4.14
CA LYS A 148 -9.00 2.38 -2.99
C LYS A 148 -10.47 2.25 -3.37
N LEU A 149 -10.94 3.00 -4.36
CA LEU A 149 -12.36 3.03 -4.73
C LEU A 149 -12.67 2.09 -5.89
N ILE A 150 -11.84 2.08 -6.95
CA ILE A 150 -12.14 1.35 -8.17
C ILE A 150 -11.68 -0.11 -8.09
N LEU A 151 -10.55 -0.38 -7.43
CA LEU A 151 -10.02 -1.74 -7.32
C LEU A 151 -10.48 -2.41 -6.02
N LEU A 152 -10.14 -1.84 -4.87
CA LEU A 152 -10.30 -2.52 -3.59
C LEU A 152 -11.77 -2.75 -3.22
N ILE A 153 -12.63 -1.73 -3.32
CA ILE A 153 -14.05 -1.88 -2.93
C ILE A 153 -14.75 -2.96 -3.77
N PRO A 154 -14.70 -2.97 -5.11
CA PRO A 154 -15.31 -4.05 -5.88
C PRO A 154 -14.72 -5.43 -5.57
N LEU A 155 -13.39 -5.53 -5.36
CA LEU A 155 -12.74 -6.80 -5.05
C LEU A 155 -13.22 -7.40 -3.72
N ILE A 156 -13.48 -6.58 -2.70
CA ILE A 156 -14.05 -7.04 -1.41
C ILE A 156 -15.40 -7.74 -1.59
N PHE A 157 -16.19 -7.33 -2.59
CA PHE A 157 -17.50 -7.92 -2.87
C PHE A 157 -17.46 -9.04 -3.91
N ILE A 158 -16.59 -8.93 -4.93
CA ILE A 158 -16.52 -9.87 -6.06
C ILE A 158 -15.77 -11.15 -5.66
N LEU A 159 -14.61 -11.02 -4.97
CA LEU A 159 -13.81 -12.20 -4.63
C LEU A 159 -14.55 -13.23 -3.74
N PRO A 160 -15.36 -12.84 -2.74
CA PRO A 160 -16.17 -13.80 -1.98
C PRO A 160 -17.27 -14.51 -2.77
N LEU A 161 -17.59 -14.05 -4.00
CA LEU A 161 -18.51 -14.77 -4.90
C LEU A 161 -17.80 -15.87 -5.68
N ILE A 162 -16.48 -15.72 -5.90
CA ILE A 162 -15.68 -16.65 -6.71
C ILE A 162 -15.04 -17.73 -5.83
N PHE A 163 -14.55 -17.36 -4.64
CA PHE A 163 -13.85 -18.28 -3.74
C PHE A 163 -14.80 -18.93 -2.74
N GLN A 164 -14.57 -20.21 -2.46
CA GLN A 164 -15.35 -20.98 -1.46
C GLN A 164 -15.10 -20.44 -0.04
N ASP A 165 -13.84 -20.17 0.31
CA ASP A 165 -13.47 -19.49 1.55
C ASP A 165 -13.64 -17.98 1.41
N LYS A 166 -14.78 -17.48 1.92
CA LYS A 166 -15.15 -16.07 1.82
C LYS A 166 -14.24 -15.15 2.64
N VAL A 167 -13.75 -15.64 3.78
CA VAL A 167 -12.84 -14.86 4.64
C VAL A 167 -11.49 -14.70 3.97
N PHE A 168 -10.94 -15.79 3.43
CA PHE A 168 -9.73 -15.75 2.61
C PHE A 168 -9.86 -14.75 1.45
N ALA A 169 -10.98 -14.78 0.75
CA ALA A 169 -11.27 -13.90 -0.39
C ALA A 169 -11.28 -12.42 0.00
N VAL A 170 -11.85 -12.07 1.16
CA VAL A 170 -11.85 -10.69 1.66
C VAL A 170 -10.43 -10.22 1.97
N PHE A 171 -9.62 -11.05 2.66
CA PHE A 171 -8.22 -10.69 2.93
C PHE A 171 -7.38 -10.59 1.65
N LEU A 172 -7.67 -11.41 0.63
CA LEU A 172 -6.97 -11.41 -0.65
C LEU A 172 -7.26 -10.14 -1.48
N ALA A 173 -8.34 -9.42 -1.22
CA ALA A 173 -8.71 -8.22 -1.96
C ALA A 173 -7.62 -7.12 -1.88
N GLU A 174 -6.98 -6.93 -0.71
CA GLU A 174 -5.93 -5.91 -0.53
C GLU A 174 -4.69 -6.19 -1.39
N PRO A 175 -4.01 -7.36 -1.29
CA PRO A 175 -2.81 -7.60 -2.08
C PRO A 175 -3.06 -7.60 -3.59
N VAL A 176 -4.21 -8.07 -4.05
CA VAL A 176 -4.58 -8.01 -5.48
C VAL A 176 -4.74 -6.55 -5.93
N SER A 177 -5.45 -5.74 -5.14
CA SER A 177 -5.60 -4.30 -5.41
C SER A 177 -4.25 -3.58 -5.40
N ASP A 178 -3.37 -3.90 -4.45
CA ASP A 178 -2.06 -3.28 -4.30
C ASP A 178 -1.15 -3.58 -5.49
N ILE A 179 -1.09 -4.83 -5.92
CA ILE A 179 -0.26 -5.24 -7.06
C ILE A 179 -0.75 -4.57 -8.36
N ILE A 180 -2.05 -4.61 -8.63
CA ILE A 180 -2.61 -3.96 -9.82
C ILE A 180 -2.35 -2.46 -9.79
N ALA A 181 -2.63 -1.81 -8.66
CA ALA A 181 -2.41 -0.37 -8.51
C ALA A 181 -0.92 0.01 -8.63
N ALA A 182 0.00 -0.81 -8.10
CA ALA A 182 1.43 -0.58 -8.23
C ALA A 182 1.89 -0.66 -9.70
N ILE A 183 1.42 -1.67 -10.44
CA ILE A 183 1.72 -1.82 -11.86
C ILE A 183 1.22 -0.59 -12.64
N VAL A 184 -0.06 -0.24 -12.49
CA VAL A 184 -0.66 0.91 -13.19
C VAL A 184 0.05 2.21 -12.84
N THR A 185 0.30 2.46 -11.53
CA THR A 185 0.97 3.68 -11.07
C THR A 185 2.38 3.79 -11.62
N THR A 186 3.14 2.71 -11.60
CA THR A 186 4.52 2.69 -12.11
C THR A 186 4.57 2.91 -13.61
N ILE A 187 3.68 2.26 -14.37
CA ILE A 187 3.57 2.45 -15.82
C ILE A 187 3.23 3.91 -16.14
N VAL A 188 2.18 4.46 -15.54
CA VAL A 188 1.75 5.84 -15.75
C VAL A 188 2.87 6.83 -15.38
N PHE A 189 3.59 6.55 -14.28
CA PHE A 189 4.71 7.38 -13.85
C PHE A 189 5.83 7.37 -14.88
N MET A 190 6.28 6.21 -15.32
CA MET A 190 7.39 6.08 -16.27
C MET A 190 7.07 6.78 -17.60
N PHE A 191 5.84 6.66 -18.10
CA PHE A 191 5.42 7.36 -19.33
C PHE A 191 5.38 8.90 -19.15
N LYS A 192 4.85 9.38 -18.02
CA LYS A 192 4.70 10.83 -17.81
C LYS A 192 5.97 11.51 -17.31
N PHE A 193 6.84 10.79 -16.60
CA PHE A 193 8.01 11.38 -15.95
C PHE A 193 8.95 12.08 -16.92
N ASN A 194 9.27 11.44 -18.04
CA ASN A 194 10.13 12.04 -19.07
C ASN A 194 9.47 13.26 -19.73
N ASN A 195 8.17 13.21 -20.01
CA ASN A 195 7.42 14.32 -20.59
C ASN A 195 7.38 15.53 -19.64
N ILE A 196 7.11 15.29 -18.35
CA ILE A 196 7.09 16.34 -17.33
C ILE A 196 8.45 17.04 -17.22
N LEU A 197 9.54 16.28 -17.33
CA LEU A 197 10.89 16.84 -17.26
C LEU A 197 11.25 17.62 -18.54
N SER A 198 10.86 17.14 -19.72
CA SER A 198 11.10 17.85 -20.99
C SER A 198 10.28 19.13 -21.11
N GLU A 199 9.08 19.19 -20.57
CA GLU A 199 8.28 20.41 -20.51
C GLU A 199 8.84 21.47 -19.55
N ASN A 200 9.73 21.06 -18.64
CA ASN A 200 10.36 21.92 -17.66
C ASN A 200 11.71 22.53 -18.15
N GLU A 201 12.23 22.08 -19.29
CA GLU A 201 13.43 22.66 -19.91
C GLU A 201 13.13 24.02 -20.56
#